data_d13041187265efb1aef9919f75faf7bd
#
_entry.id   d13041187265efb1aef9919f75faf7bd
#
_cell.length_a   1.000
_cell.length_b   1.000
_cell.length_c   1.000
_cell.angle_alpha   90.00
_cell.angle_beta   90.00
_cell.angle_gamma   90.00
#
_symmetry.space_group_name_H-M   'P 1'
#
loop_
_entity.id
_entity.type
_entity.pdbx_description
1 polymer ?
#
loop_
_entity_poly.entity_id
_entity_poly.type
_entity_poly.pdbx_seq_one_letter_code
_entity_poly.pdbx_strand_id
1 'polypeptide(L)'
;MKIHNVRVHRSEENLARQDQLAWKLAEVAADPVEVDAEVTEMVINRVIDNAAVAAASLTRRPVVSARSQALAHPLPVRQLEELTGSADRPQDGATVFGEQEAVRVSPEWAAWANGVAVRELDYHDTFLAAEYSHPGDNIPPITAVAQHAARAFGFTGRELVRGIATGYEVQIDLAKAISLHAHKIDHVAHLGPSAAAGIGTLLGLPVETIFQAIGQALHTTTATRQSRKGEISSWKAHAPAFAGKMAVEAIDRAMRGETSPTPIYEGEDGVIAWLLDGPSASYDVPLPVAGEAKRAILDSYTKEHSAEYQAQAWIDL
;
A
#
# COMPACT_ATOMS: atom_id res chain seq x y z
N MET A 1 11.94 2.19 -18.44
CA MET A 1 10.63 1.46 -18.33
C MET A 1 10.55 0.36 -19.40
N LYS A 2 10.10 -0.82 -19.02
CA LYS A 2 9.82 -1.96 -19.90
C LYS A 2 8.33 -2.29 -19.84
N ILE A 3 7.71 -2.54 -20.98
CA ILE A 3 6.33 -3.00 -21.07
C ILE A 3 6.30 -4.52 -20.90
N HIS A 4 5.49 -4.99 -19.97
CA HIS A 4 5.22 -6.39 -19.73
C HIS A 4 3.81 -6.71 -20.21
N ASN A 5 3.68 -7.56 -21.24
CA ASN A 5 2.38 -8.03 -21.67
C ASN A 5 1.93 -9.16 -20.74
N VAL A 6 0.84 -8.93 -20.02
CA VAL A 6 0.28 -9.82 -19.01
C VAL A 6 -1.04 -10.37 -19.53
N ARG A 7 -1.15 -11.68 -19.65
CA ARG A 7 -2.34 -12.37 -20.18
C ARG A 7 -2.72 -13.57 -19.32
N VAL A 8 -3.90 -14.09 -19.55
CA VAL A 8 -4.33 -15.33 -18.90
C VAL A 8 -3.56 -16.54 -19.48
N HIS A 9 -3.17 -17.45 -18.60
CA HIS A 9 -2.55 -18.72 -18.90
C HIS A 9 -3.38 -19.87 -18.33
N ARG A 10 -3.54 -20.92 -19.12
CA ARG A 10 -4.14 -22.17 -18.63
C ARG A 10 -3.15 -22.90 -17.72
N SER A 11 -3.67 -23.70 -16.80
CA SER A 11 -2.85 -24.45 -15.85
C SER A 11 -1.79 -25.33 -16.53
N GLU A 12 -2.11 -25.89 -17.70
CA GLU A 12 -1.19 -26.72 -18.46
C GLU A 12 -0.02 -25.97 -19.10
N GLU A 13 -0.12 -24.63 -19.26
CA GLU A 13 0.95 -23.82 -19.83
C GLU A 13 2.14 -23.67 -18.89
N ASN A 14 1.97 -23.96 -17.58
CA ASN A 14 3.02 -23.93 -16.56
C ASN A 14 3.80 -22.61 -16.56
N LEU A 15 3.10 -21.46 -16.45
CA LEU A 15 3.74 -20.14 -16.42
C LEU A 15 4.79 -20.08 -15.31
N ALA A 16 6.05 -19.84 -15.71
CA ALA A 16 7.14 -19.72 -14.74
C ALA A 16 6.91 -18.52 -13.79
N ARG A 17 7.31 -18.65 -12.52
CA ARG A 17 7.13 -17.57 -11.52
C ARG A 17 7.74 -16.26 -11.99
N GLN A 18 8.92 -16.32 -12.59
CA GLN A 18 9.67 -15.17 -13.10
C GLN A 18 8.94 -14.42 -14.22
N ASP A 19 7.97 -15.05 -14.88
CA ASP A 19 7.20 -14.44 -15.95
C ASP A 19 5.87 -13.84 -15.46
N GLN A 20 5.50 -14.07 -14.19
CA GLN A 20 4.27 -13.56 -13.59
C GLN A 20 4.42 -12.08 -13.21
N LEU A 21 3.34 -11.28 -13.38
CA LEU A 21 3.31 -9.86 -13.01
C LEU A 21 3.68 -9.66 -11.53
N ALA A 22 3.13 -10.45 -10.62
CA ALA A 22 3.45 -10.34 -9.19
C ALA A 22 4.95 -10.52 -8.92
N TRP A 23 5.64 -11.37 -9.69
CA TRP A 23 7.10 -11.51 -9.61
C TRP A 23 7.82 -10.28 -10.14
N LYS A 24 7.37 -9.72 -11.27
CA LYS A 24 7.95 -8.49 -11.82
C LYS A 24 7.81 -7.30 -10.87
N LEU A 25 6.66 -7.17 -10.20
CA LEU A 25 6.46 -6.18 -9.14
C LEU A 25 7.42 -6.40 -7.96
N ALA A 26 7.65 -7.66 -7.58
CA ALA A 26 8.60 -7.99 -6.53
C ALA A 26 10.05 -7.73 -6.94
N GLU A 27 10.43 -7.93 -8.21
CA GLU A 27 11.75 -7.54 -8.75
C GLU A 27 11.95 -6.01 -8.66
N VAL A 28 10.94 -5.21 -9.03
CA VAL A 28 10.98 -3.74 -8.87
C VAL A 28 11.14 -3.37 -7.39
N ALA A 29 10.43 -4.03 -6.48
CA ALA A 29 10.50 -3.74 -5.06
C ALA A 29 11.86 -4.12 -4.45
N ALA A 30 12.44 -5.23 -4.84
CA ALA A 30 13.72 -5.70 -4.35
C ALA A 30 14.94 -4.98 -4.96
N ASP A 31 14.73 -4.23 -6.06
CA ASP A 31 15.82 -3.48 -6.70
C ASP A 31 16.37 -2.41 -5.74
N PRO A 32 17.67 -2.46 -5.39
CA PRO A 32 18.29 -1.58 -4.40
C PRO A 32 18.58 -0.17 -4.93
N VAL A 33 18.03 0.23 -6.08
CA VAL A 33 18.28 1.53 -6.69
C VAL A 33 18.01 2.68 -5.70
N GLU A 34 18.92 3.64 -5.66
CA GLU A 34 18.80 4.81 -4.79
C GLU A 34 17.71 5.77 -5.30
N VAL A 35 17.07 6.42 -4.34
CA VAL A 35 16.08 7.46 -4.61
C VAL A 35 16.80 8.79 -4.83
N ASP A 36 16.52 9.48 -5.93
CA ASP A 36 17.12 10.78 -6.22
C ASP A 36 16.55 11.91 -5.31
N ALA A 37 17.19 13.08 -5.37
CA ALA A 37 16.85 14.20 -4.49
C ALA A 37 15.43 14.74 -4.74
N GLU A 38 14.99 14.79 -5.99
CA GLU A 38 13.66 15.30 -6.36
C GLU A 38 12.55 14.37 -5.84
N VAL A 39 12.73 13.06 -5.99
CA VAL A 39 11.81 12.05 -5.44
C VAL A 39 11.84 12.07 -3.91
N THR A 40 13.01 12.24 -3.29
CA THR A 40 13.14 12.37 -1.83
C THR A 40 12.34 13.57 -1.32
N GLU A 41 12.48 14.73 -1.95
CA GLU A 41 11.72 15.93 -1.60
C GLU A 41 10.21 15.70 -1.78
N MET A 42 9.79 15.05 -2.87
CA MET A 42 8.40 14.75 -3.10
C MET A 42 7.85 13.77 -2.04
N VAL A 43 8.60 12.74 -1.64
CA VAL A 43 8.19 11.85 -0.54
C VAL A 43 7.97 12.63 0.75
N ILE A 44 8.88 13.55 1.10
CA ILE A 44 8.74 14.41 2.29
C ILE A 44 7.46 15.24 2.19
N ASN A 45 7.19 15.86 1.04
CA ASN A 45 5.98 16.65 0.81
C ASN A 45 4.71 15.81 0.95
N ARG A 46 4.69 14.57 0.42
CA ARG A 46 3.54 13.65 0.57
C ARG A 46 3.33 13.17 2.00
N VAL A 47 4.40 12.95 2.75
CA VAL A 47 4.32 12.62 4.19
C VAL A 47 3.73 13.79 4.99
N ILE A 48 4.14 15.03 4.69
CA ILE A 48 3.59 16.24 5.32
C ILE A 48 2.10 16.39 4.98
N ASP A 49 1.72 16.24 3.72
CA ASP A 49 0.33 16.26 3.25
C ASP A 49 -0.52 15.22 4.00
N ASN A 50 -0.07 13.97 4.03
CA ASN A 50 -0.74 12.89 4.76
C ASN A 50 -0.91 13.21 6.25
N ALA A 51 0.13 13.70 6.91
CA ALA A 51 0.08 14.06 8.32
C ALA A 51 -0.88 15.23 8.60
N ALA A 52 -0.90 16.24 7.73
CA ALA A 52 -1.80 17.39 7.84
C ALA A 52 -3.26 16.98 7.69
N VAL A 53 -3.58 16.15 6.66
CA VAL A 53 -4.94 15.64 6.43
C VAL A 53 -5.38 14.75 7.59
N ALA A 54 -4.50 13.87 8.10
CA ALA A 54 -4.79 13.04 9.26
C ALA A 54 -5.07 13.88 10.50
N ALA A 55 -4.25 14.91 10.80
CA ALA A 55 -4.46 15.80 11.93
C ALA A 55 -5.80 16.52 11.85
N ALA A 56 -6.20 17.00 10.68
CA ALA A 56 -7.49 17.66 10.46
C ALA A 56 -8.70 16.72 10.62
N SER A 57 -8.51 15.40 10.51
CA SER A 57 -9.57 14.40 10.58
C SER A 57 -9.81 13.80 11.98
N LEU A 58 -8.96 14.07 12.96
CA LEU A 58 -8.90 13.37 14.26
C LEU A 58 -10.21 13.34 15.06
N THR A 59 -11.07 14.32 14.86
CA THR A 59 -12.39 14.39 15.54
C THR A 59 -13.52 13.74 14.75
N ARG A 60 -13.25 13.26 13.53
CA ARG A 60 -14.26 12.63 12.70
C ARG A 60 -14.60 11.25 13.23
N ARG A 61 -15.90 10.91 13.22
CA ARG A 61 -16.41 9.66 13.80
C ARG A 61 -15.68 8.40 13.28
N PRO A 62 -15.45 8.21 11.97
CA PRO A 62 -14.74 7.03 11.50
C PRO A 62 -13.32 6.92 12.05
N VAL A 63 -12.62 8.06 12.19
CA VAL A 63 -11.27 8.13 12.74
C VAL A 63 -11.25 7.78 14.23
N VAL A 64 -12.17 8.36 15.00
CA VAL A 64 -12.32 8.05 16.45
C VAL A 64 -12.60 6.56 16.64
N SER A 65 -13.48 5.98 15.82
CA SER A 65 -13.81 4.55 15.87
C SER A 65 -12.60 3.66 15.54
N ALA A 66 -11.89 3.96 14.44
CA ALA A 66 -10.72 3.19 14.03
C ALA A 66 -9.56 3.27 15.04
N ARG A 67 -9.34 4.46 15.60
CA ARG A 67 -8.37 4.68 16.67
C ARG A 67 -8.71 3.88 17.94
N SER A 68 -9.96 3.95 18.38
CA SER A 68 -10.43 3.18 19.54
C SER A 68 -10.26 1.66 19.32
N GLN A 69 -10.52 1.18 18.10
CA GLN A 69 -10.30 -0.21 17.75
C GLN A 69 -8.81 -0.58 17.80
N ALA A 70 -7.93 0.25 17.24
CA ALA A 70 -6.49 -0.01 17.27
C ALA A 70 -5.94 -0.06 18.72
N LEU A 71 -6.41 0.84 19.58
CA LEU A 71 -6.00 0.90 20.99
C LEU A 71 -6.45 -0.31 21.81
N ALA A 72 -7.42 -1.09 21.33
CA ALA A 72 -7.80 -2.37 21.93
C ALA A 72 -6.78 -3.51 21.64
N HIS A 73 -5.77 -3.24 20.77
CA HIS A 73 -4.72 -4.17 20.38
C HIS A 73 -3.32 -3.61 20.67
N PRO A 74 -3.01 -3.25 21.93
CA PRO A 74 -1.67 -2.75 22.28
C PRO A 74 -0.64 -3.86 22.10
N LEU A 75 0.59 -3.49 21.76
CA LEU A 75 1.71 -4.45 21.80
C LEU A 75 1.97 -4.85 23.26
N PRO A 76 2.01 -6.16 23.55
CA PRO A 76 2.34 -6.63 24.88
C PRO A 76 3.82 -6.38 25.16
N VAL A 77 4.12 -5.45 26.06
CA VAL A 77 5.48 -5.08 26.49
C VAL A 77 6.24 -6.29 27.09
N ARG A 78 5.54 -7.26 27.68
CA ARG A 78 6.11 -8.41 28.38
C ARG A 78 6.71 -9.51 27.49
N GLN A 79 6.24 -9.71 26.28
CA GLN A 79 6.74 -10.79 25.43
C GLN A 79 8.16 -10.54 24.89
N LEU A 80 8.56 -9.30 24.78
CA LEU A 80 9.90 -8.94 24.32
C LEU A 80 10.94 -9.04 25.42
N GLU A 81 10.61 -8.67 26.67
CA GLU A 81 11.50 -8.83 27.83
C GLU A 81 11.85 -10.30 28.07
N GLU A 82 10.84 -11.22 27.95
CA GLU A 82 11.03 -12.66 28.09
C GLU A 82 11.86 -13.26 26.95
N LEU A 83 11.73 -12.74 25.71
CA LEU A 83 12.44 -13.25 24.54
C LEU A 83 13.86 -12.71 24.39
N THR A 84 14.14 -11.50 24.86
CA THR A 84 15.41 -10.80 24.61
C THR A 84 16.27 -10.60 25.87
N GLY A 85 15.72 -10.82 27.05
CA GLY A 85 16.44 -10.62 28.32
C GLY A 85 16.87 -9.17 28.59
N SER A 86 16.35 -8.19 27.88
CA SER A 86 16.71 -6.77 27.98
C SER A 86 15.49 -5.90 28.26
N ALA A 87 15.47 -5.28 29.45
CA ALA A 87 14.48 -4.27 29.85
C ALA A 87 14.70 -2.90 29.19
N ASP A 88 15.84 -2.68 28.54
CA ASP A 88 16.28 -1.38 28.02
C ASP A 88 16.00 -1.17 26.51
N ARG A 89 15.27 -2.07 25.84
CA ARG A 89 14.91 -1.82 24.44
C ARG A 89 13.73 -0.85 24.36
N PRO A 90 13.81 0.16 23.45
CA PRO A 90 12.67 1.02 23.16
C PRO A 90 11.46 0.15 22.81
N GLN A 91 10.28 0.55 23.30
CA GLN A 91 9.04 -0.18 23.01
C GLN A 91 8.85 -0.31 21.50
N ASP A 92 8.82 -1.56 21.00
CA ASP A 92 8.47 -1.83 19.61
C ASP A 92 7.06 -1.33 19.29
N GLY A 93 6.66 -1.37 18.02
CA GLY A 93 5.35 -0.95 17.59
C GLY A 93 5.32 0.43 16.94
N ALA A 94 4.13 0.83 16.51
CA ALA A 94 3.90 2.06 15.78
C ALA A 94 2.97 3.01 16.54
N THR A 95 3.08 4.30 16.25
CA THR A 95 2.21 5.34 16.82
C THR A 95 0.87 5.42 16.10
N VAL A 96 -0.14 5.90 16.81
CA VAL A 96 -1.46 6.22 16.28
C VAL A 96 -1.66 7.73 16.31
N PHE A 97 -2.09 8.33 15.21
CA PHE A 97 -2.37 9.76 15.13
C PHE A 97 -3.39 10.19 16.19
N GLY A 98 -3.07 11.25 16.92
CA GLY A 98 -3.90 11.81 18.00
C GLY A 98 -3.70 11.15 19.36
N GLU A 99 -2.77 10.19 19.47
CA GLU A 99 -2.38 9.56 20.74
C GLU A 99 -1.00 10.04 21.21
N GLN A 100 -0.72 9.85 22.50
CA GLN A 100 0.61 10.15 23.04
C GLN A 100 1.66 9.22 22.43
N GLU A 101 2.86 9.71 22.27
CA GLU A 101 3.96 8.95 21.69
C GLU A 101 4.27 7.64 22.43
N ALA A 102 4.04 7.58 23.71
CA ALA A 102 4.24 6.37 24.52
C ALA A 102 3.23 5.25 24.21
N VAL A 103 2.09 5.58 23.60
CA VAL A 103 1.07 4.59 23.22
C VAL A 103 1.47 3.93 21.92
N ARG A 104 1.67 2.63 21.95
CA ARG A 104 2.11 1.81 20.81
C ARG A 104 1.13 0.67 20.55
N VAL A 105 0.89 0.44 19.27
CA VAL A 105 0.12 -0.72 18.79
C VAL A 105 0.98 -1.48 17.77
N SER A 106 0.55 -2.69 17.42
CA SER A 106 1.22 -3.42 16.35
C SER A 106 1.07 -2.70 15.00
N PRO A 107 2.01 -2.88 14.07
CA PRO A 107 2.07 -2.11 12.82
C PRO A 107 0.77 -2.17 12.00
N GLU A 108 0.12 -3.35 11.93
CA GLU A 108 -1.12 -3.53 11.19
C GLU A 108 -2.29 -2.72 11.78
N TRP A 109 -2.34 -2.54 13.10
CA TRP A 109 -3.36 -1.72 13.74
C TRP A 109 -3.06 -0.23 13.65
N ALA A 110 -1.79 0.16 13.66
CA ALA A 110 -1.39 1.53 13.34
C ALA A 110 -1.70 1.88 11.88
N ALA A 111 -1.41 0.97 10.93
CA ALA A 111 -1.78 1.12 9.52
C ALA A 111 -3.28 1.32 9.35
N TRP A 112 -4.10 0.55 10.07
CA TRP A 112 -5.55 0.71 10.10
C TRP A 112 -5.98 2.09 10.59
N ALA A 113 -5.61 2.47 11.81
CA ALA A 113 -6.08 3.73 12.42
C ALA A 113 -5.58 4.96 11.65
N ASN A 114 -4.31 4.97 11.28
CA ASN A 114 -3.68 6.08 10.57
C ASN A 114 -4.17 6.17 9.12
N GLY A 115 -4.40 5.03 8.46
CA GLY A 115 -4.98 4.98 7.12
C GLY A 115 -6.39 5.57 7.07
N VAL A 116 -7.23 5.28 8.07
CA VAL A 116 -8.57 5.90 8.17
C VAL A 116 -8.46 7.41 8.40
N ALA A 117 -7.52 7.86 9.21
CA ALA A 117 -7.31 9.29 9.47
C ALA A 117 -6.87 10.05 8.20
N VAL A 118 -5.96 9.48 7.41
CA VAL A 118 -5.53 10.05 6.13
C VAL A 118 -6.66 10.09 5.11
N ARG A 119 -7.47 9.02 5.05
CA ARG A 119 -8.49 8.87 4.00
C ARG A 119 -9.80 9.61 4.27
N GLU A 120 -10.15 9.89 5.52
CA GLU A 120 -11.49 10.36 5.91
C GLU A 120 -11.92 11.65 5.18
N LEU A 121 -11.03 12.61 5.03
CA LEU A 121 -11.35 13.88 4.37
C LEU A 121 -11.27 13.81 2.84
N ASP A 122 -10.78 12.69 2.28
CA ASP A 122 -10.55 12.55 0.83
C ASP A 122 -9.72 13.70 0.23
N TYR A 123 -8.74 14.19 1.00
CA TYR A 123 -8.01 15.43 0.70
C TYR A 123 -6.51 15.22 0.43
N HIS A 124 -5.96 14.05 0.71
CA HIS A 124 -4.59 13.69 0.36
C HIS A 124 -4.45 13.48 -1.16
N ASP A 125 -3.23 13.22 -1.61
CA ASP A 125 -2.83 13.20 -3.01
C ASP A 125 -3.66 12.27 -3.91
N THR A 126 -3.53 12.50 -5.20
CA THR A 126 -4.23 11.77 -6.26
C THR A 126 -3.29 11.55 -7.44
N PHE A 127 -3.52 10.47 -8.18
CA PHE A 127 -2.97 10.20 -9.50
C PHE A 127 -4.10 9.91 -10.48
N LEU A 128 -3.98 10.42 -11.70
CA LEU A 128 -4.97 10.22 -12.78
C LEU A 128 -4.33 9.56 -13.99
N ALA A 129 -4.95 8.48 -14.45
CA ALA A 129 -4.67 7.82 -15.72
C ALA A 129 -5.99 7.34 -16.35
N ALA A 130 -6.06 6.09 -16.84
CA ALA A 130 -7.31 5.46 -17.25
C ALA A 130 -8.32 5.35 -16.09
N GLU A 131 -7.82 5.39 -14.87
CA GLU A 131 -8.59 5.59 -13.64
C GLU A 131 -7.84 6.52 -12.69
N TYR A 132 -8.50 6.95 -11.61
CA TYR A 132 -7.86 7.67 -10.52
C TYR A 132 -7.51 6.72 -9.37
N SER A 133 -6.38 7.01 -8.72
CA SER A 133 -5.97 6.32 -7.50
C SER A 133 -5.44 7.33 -6.47
N HIS A 134 -5.21 6.87 -5.25
CA HIS A 134 -4.67 7.68 -4.17
C HIS A 134 -3.38 7.01 -3.64
N PRO A 135 -2.23 7.25 -4.28
CA PRO A 135 -0.99 6.57 -3.88
C PRO A 135 -0.54 6.91 -2.46
N GLY A 136 -0.96 8.06 -1.90
CA GLY A 136 -0.71 8.43 -0.51
C GLY A 136 -1.28 7.45 0.52
N ASP A 137 -2.25 6.62 0.15
CA ASP A 137 -2.75 5.53 0.99
C ASP A 137 -1.66 4.47 1.32
N ASN A 138 -0.53 4.44 0.58
CA ASN A 138 0.64 3.62 0.91
C ASN A 138 1.43 4.12 2.12
N ILE A 139 1.37 5.42 2.43
CA ILE A 139 2.21 6.04 3.46
C ILE A 139 1.92 5.48 4.86
N PRO A 140 0.64 5.37 5.32
CA PRO A 140 0.35 4.85 6.65
C PRO A 140 0.89 3.44 6.93
N PRO A 141 0.67 2.40 6.09
CA PRO A 141 1.18 1.07 6.36
C PRO A 141 2.71 0.98 6.30
N ILE A 142 3.36 1.66 5.34
CA ILE A 142 4.82 1.67 5.22
C ILE A 142 5.44 2.39 6.42
N THR A 143 4.88 3.52 6.85
CA THR A 143 5.35 4.28 8.02
C THR A 143 5.17 3.50 9.31
N ALA A 144 4.06 2.78 9.48
CA ALA A 144 3.82 1.95 10.66
C ALA A 144 4.88 0.85 10.81
N VAL A 145 5.20 0.16 9.70
CA VAL A 145 6.28 -0.85 9.70
C VAL A 145 7.64 -0.20 9.90
N ALA A 146 7.91 0.96 9.29
CA ALA A 146 9.16 1.69 9.48
C ALA A 146 9.38 2.09 10.94
N GLN A 147 8.35 2.57 11.64
CA GLN A 147 8.45 2.93 13.06
C GLN A 147 8.75 1.71 13.93
N HIS A 148 8.12 0.57 13.66
CA HIS A 148 8.38 -0.69 14.36
C HIS A 148 9.80 -1.17 14.06
N ALA A 149 10.20 -1.21 12.80
CA ALA A 149 11.50 -1.68 12.35
C ALA A 149 12.65 -0.77 12.81
N ALA A 150 12.46 0.55 12.82
CA ALA A 150 13.48 1.50 13.27
C ALA A 150 13.89 1.25 14.73
N ARG A 151 12.93 0.95 15.59
CA ARG A 151 13.20 0.65 17.00
C ARG A 151 13.85 -0.72 17.21
N ALA A 152 13.36 -1.72 16.46
CA ALA A 152 13.85 -3.09 16.59
C ALA A 152 15.21 -3.29 15.89
N PHE A 153 15.44 -2.67 14.72
CA PHE A 153 16.55 -2.97 13.81
C PHE A 153 17.40 -1.76 13.43
N GLY A 154 17.07 -0.54 13.90
CA GLY A 154 17.86 0.66 13.63
C GLY A 154 17.68 1.23 12.21
N PHE A 155 16.55 0.99 11.55
CA PHE A 155 16.25 1.60 10.25
C PHE A 155 16.10 3.12 10.36
N THR A 156 16.41 3.81 9.27
CA THR A 156 16.45 5.28 9.18
C THR A 156 15.38 5.81 8.21
N GLY A 157 15.29 7.13 8.08
CA GLY A 157 14.42 7.77 7.10
C GLY A 157 14.73 7.38 5.65
N ARG A 158 15.96 6.90 5.36
CA ARG A 158 16.34 6.47 4.00
C ARG A 158 15.53 5.26 3.54
N GLU A 159 15.41 4.24 4.39
CA GLU A 159 14.62 3.05 4.10
C GLU A 159 13.13 3.40 3.95
N LEU A 160 12.61 4.32 4.77
CA LEU A 160 11.24 4.81 4.65
C LEU A 160 11.00 5.50 3.30
N VAL A 161 11.89 6.39 2.89
CA VAL A 161 11.80 7.09 1.58
C VAL A 161 11.80 6.10 0.43
N ARG A 162 12.68 5.10 0.44
CA ARG A 162 12.73 4.04 -0.58
C ARG A 162 11.44 3.22 -0.62
N GLY A 163 10.92 2.85 0.54
CA GLY A 163 9.66 2.10 0.65
C GLY A 163 8.47 2.88 0.09
N ILE A 164 8.34 4.16 0.44
CA ILE A 164 7.26 5.01 -0.07
C ILE A 164 7.39 5.20 -1.58
N ALA A 165 8.57 5.54 -2.10
CA ALA A 165 8.80 5.69 -3.54
C ALA A 165 8.41 4.41 -4.31
N THR A 166 8.75 3.23 -3.77
CA THR A 166 8.36 1.94 -4.38
C THR A 166 6.85 1.71 -4.33
N GLY A 167 6.18 2.01 -3.21
CA GLY A 167 4.72 1.89 -3.12
C GLY A 167 4.01 2.75 -4.16
N TYR A 168 4.45 3.99 -4.34
CA TYR A 168 3.94 4.89 -5.37
C TYR A 168 4.19 4.36 -6.78
N GLU A 169 5.43 3.92 -7.07
CA GLU A 169 5.78 3.39 -8.39
C GLU A 169 4.87 2.23 -8.78
N VAL A 170 4.77 1.22 -7.93
CA VAL A 170 3.96 0.02 -8.20
C VAL A 170 2.47 0.38 -8.37
N GLN A 171 1.91 1.24 -7.51
CA GLN A 171 0.50 1.59 -7.62
C GLN A 171 0.19 2.39 -8.87
N ILE A 172 1.04 3.35 -9.21
CA ILE A 172 0.85 4.22 -10.36
C ILE A 172 1.00 3.42 -11.67
N ASP A 173 1.99 2.55 -11.75
CA ASP A 173 2.20 1.72 -12.94
C ASP A 173 1.06 0.71 -13.15
N LEU A 174 0.54 0.12 -12.08
CA LEU A 174 -0.68 -0.70 -12.17
C LEU A 174 -1.89 0.11 -12.61
N ALA A 175 -2.08 1.32 -12.07
CA ALA A 175 -3.20 2.20 -12.44
C ALA A 175 -3.11 2.72 -13.89
N LYS A 176 -1.90 2.90 -14.44
CA LYS A 176 -1.69 3.22 -15.86
C LYS A 176 -2.14 2.09 -16.78
N ALA A 177 -1.96 0.84 -16.34
CA ALA A 177 -2.17 -0.35 -17.18
C ALA A 177 -3.57 -0.97 -17.04
N ILE A 178 -4.12 -1.00 -15.82
CA ILE A 178 -5.31 -1.78 -15.49
C ILE A 178 -6.34 -0.87 -14.82
N SER A 179 -7.43 -0.55 -15.51
CA SER A 179 -8.55 0.20 -14.95
C SER A 179 -9.50 -0.72 -14.18
N LEU A 180 -9.37 -0.73 -12.86
CA LEU A 180 -10.29 -1.44 -11.97
C LEU A 180 -11.72 -0.87 -12.02
N HIS A 181 -11.84 0.45 -12.25
CA HIS A 181 -13.14 1.13 -12.32
C HIS A 181 -14.00 0.64 -13.50
N ALA A 182 -13.39 0.29 -14.63
CA ALA A 182 -14.10 -0.30 -15.76
C ALA A 182 -14.84 -1.58 -15.34
N HIS A 183 -14.23 -2.35 -14.44
CA HIS A 183 -14.72 -3.64 -13.94
C HIS A 183 -15.50 -3.55 -12.62
N LYS A 184 -15.80 -2.34 -12.14
CA LYS A 184 -16.53 -2.13 -10.86
C LYS A 184 -15.80 -2.66 -9.63
N ILE A 185 -14.46 -2.75 -9.70
CA ILE A 185 -13.57 -3.09 -8.60
C ILE A 185 -13.10 -1.80 -7.93
N ASP A 186 -12.95 -1.81 -6.61
CA ASP A 186 -12.38 -0.69 -5.86
C ASP A 186 -10.88 -0.58 -6.14
N HIS A 187 -10.38 0.65 -6.38
CA HIS A 187 -8.97 0.92 -6.65
C HIS A 187 -8.01 0.42 -5.56
N VAL A 188 -8.51 0.11 -4.37
CA VAL A 188 -7.70 -0.46 -3.27
C VAL A 188 -7.13 -1.84 -3.60
N ALA A 189 -7.62 -2.52 -4.65
CA ALA A 189 -7.00 -3.75 -5.14
C ALA A 189 -5.58 -3.53 -5.71
N HIS A 190 -5.24 -2.31 -6.16
CA HIS A 190 -3.85 -1.95 -6.47
C HIS A 190 -3.05 -1.57 -5.22
N LEU A 191 -3.72 -1.03 -4.19
CA LEU A 191 -3.07 -0.60 -2.95
C LEU A 191 -2.48 -1.77 -2.14
N GLY A 192 -3.19 -2.90 -2.03
CA GLY A 192 -2.67 -4.07 -1.33
C GLY A 192 -1.29 -4.51 -1.84
N PRO A 193 -1.15 -4.83 -3.14
CA PRO A 193 0.12 -5.15 -3.77
C PRO A 193 1.20 -4.07 -3.63
N SER A 194 0.84 -2.80 -3.86
CA SER A 194 1.80 -1.69 -3.80
C SER A 194 2.33 -1.43 -2.40
N ALA A 195 1.47 -1.49 -1.39
CA ALA A 195 1.88 -1.37 0.01
C ALA A 195 2.78 -2.55 0.44
N ALA A 196 2.45 -3.78 0.03
CA ALA A 196 3.30 -4.94 0.27
C ALA A 196 4.68 -4.79 -0.41
N ALA A 197 4.72 -4.31 -1.66
CA ALA A 197 5.96 -4.00 -2.37
C ALA A 197 6.79 -2.93 -1.64
N GLY A 198 6.16 -1.82 -1.23
CA GLY A 198 6.82 -0.74 -0.50
C GLY A 198 7.37 -1.18 0.85
N ILE A 199 6.62 -1.99 1.62
CA ILE A 199 7.09 -2.58 2.87
C ILE A 199 8.25 -3.56 2.61
N GLY A 200 8.16 -4.37 1.55
CA GLY A 200 9.24 -5.28 1.15
C GLY A 200 10.55 -4.55 0.83
N THR A 201 10.47 -3.41 0.13
CA THR A 201 11.61 -2.50 -0.13
C THR A 201 12.16 -1.91 1.17
N LEU A 202 11.30 -1.39 2.04
CA LEU A 202 11.67 -0.84 3.35
C LEU A 202 12.50 -1.85 4.17
N LEU A 203 12.05 -3.11 4.21
CA LEU A 203 12.67 -4.16 5.00
C LEU A 203 13.83 -4.86 4.28
N GLY A 204 14.10 -4.55 3.01
CA GLY A 204 15.14 -5.20 2.20
C GLY A 204 14.89 -6.70 1.96
N LEU A 205 13.63 -7.09 1.79
CA LEU A 205 13.24 -8.49 1.65
C LEU A 205 13.62 -9.05 0.26
N PRO A 206 13.87 -10.37 0.18
CA PRO A 206 14.14 -11.03 -1.10
C PRO A 206 12.88 -11.06 -2.00
N VAL A 207 13.09 -11.12 -3.32
CA VAL A 207 12.03 -11.16 -4.35
C VAL A 207 10.96 -12.21 -4.03
N GLU A 208 11.35 -13.43 -3.63
CA GLU A 208 10.40 -14.50 -3.32
C GLU A 208 9.44 -14.11 -2.18
N THR A 209 9.94 -13.51 -1.09
CA THR A 209 9.10 -13.09 0.04
C THR A 209 8.14 -11.98 -0.38
N ILE A 210 8.62 -11.00 -1.15
CA ILE A 210 7.78 -9.89 -1.65
C ILE A 210 6.72 -10.43 -2.62
N PHE A 211 7.08 -11.35 -3.52
CA PHE A 211 6.16 -12.01 -4.43
C PHE A 211 5.00 -12.69 -3.69
N GLN A 212 5.30 -13.46 -2.64
CA GLN A 212 4.28 -14.12 -1.82
C GLN A 212 3.37 -13.09 -1.10
N ALA A 213 3.94 -12.02 -0.58
CA ALA A 213 3.18 -10.97 0.08
C ALA A 213 2.26 -10.22 -0.90
N ILE A 214 2.73 -9.90 -2.11
CA ILE A 214 1.93 -9.25 -3.17
C ILE A 214 0.72 -10.12 -3.52
N GLY A 215 0.92 -11.43 -3.74
CA GLY A 215 -0.16 -12.35 -4.07
C GLY A 215 -1.20 -12.45 -2.96
N GLN A 216 -0.78 -12.57 -1.69
CA GLN A 216 -1.68 -12.60 -0.54
C GLN A 216 -2.44 -11.27 -0.39
N ALA A 217 -1.76 -10.13 -0.53
CA ALA A 217 -2.37 -8.82 -0.42
C ALA A 217 -3.43 -8.60 -1.51
N LEU A 218 -3.12 -8.91 -2.77
CA LEU A 218 -4.10 -8.80 -3.86
C LEU A 218 -5.33 -9.65 -3.62
N HIS A 219 -5.14 -10.90 -3.21
CA HIS A 219 -6.24 -11.83 -2.98
C HIS A 219 -7.21 -11.34 -1.89
N THR A 220 -6.69 -10.66 -0.86
CA THR A 220 -7.49 -10.19 0.29
C THR A 220 -8.05 -8.78 0.13
N THR A 221 -7.54 -7.96 -0.81
CA THR A 221 -7.95 -6.56 -0.97
C THR A 221 -8.83 -6.30 -2.18
N THR A 222 -9.11 -7.32 -2.98
CA THR A 222 -10.01 -7.20 -4.13
C THR A 222 -11.46 -7.13 -3.65
N ALA A 223 -12.11 -5.99 -3.85
CA ALA A 223 -13.47 -5.71 -3.41
C ALA A 223 -14.25 -4.93 -4.47
N THR A 224 -15.58 -4.94 -4.37
CA THR A 224 -16.43 -4.21 -5.31
C THR A 224 -16.40 -2.70 -5.07
N ARG A 225 -16.63 -1.93 -6.13
CA ARG A 225 -16.71 -0.46 -6.09
C ARG A 225 -17.99 0.06 -5.42
N GLN A 226 -18.83 -0.81 -4.84
CA GLN A 226 -20.04 -0.37 -4.12
C GLN A 226 -19.71 0.55 -2.94
N SER A 227 -18.51 0.44 -2.34
CA SER A 227 -17.98 1.38 -1.34
C SER A 227 -17.95 2.85 -1.79
N ARG A 228 -18.02 3.11 -3.11
CA ARG A 228 -17.93 4.43 -3.78
C ARG A 228 -19.21 4.85 -4.49
N LYS A 229 -20.30 4.09 -4.37
CA LYS A 229 -21.56 4.31 -5.08
C LYS A 229 -22.76 4.18 -4.14
N GLY A 230 -23.89 4.77 -4.56
CA GLY A 230 -25.11 4.76 -3.77
C GLY A 230 -24.98 5.58 -2.49
N GLU A 231 -25.46 5.06 -1.38
CA GLU A 231 -25.30 5.67 -0.07
C GLU A 231 -23.84 5.50 0.41
N ILE A 232 -23.11 6.59 0.45
CA ILE A 232 -21.71 6.60 0.87
C ILE A 232 -21.63 6.39 2.39
N SER A 233 -20.98 5.33 2.79
CA SER A 233 -20.74 4.99 4.20
C SER A 233 -19.32 5.34 4.63
N SER A 234 -19.05 5.24 5.94
CA SER A 234 -17.70 5.35 6.50
C SER A 234 -16.71 4.34 5.90
N TRP A 235 -17.20 3.26 5.27
CA TRP A 235 -16.34 2.30 4.59
C TRP A 235 -15.48 2.92 3.48
N LYS A 236 -15.89 4.06 2.93
CA LYS A 236 -15.05 4.83 1.97
C LYS A 236 -13.67 5.18 2.54
N ALA A 237 -13.62 5.52 3.84
CA ALA A 237 -12.35 5.78 4.53
C ALA A 237 -11.66 4.49 5.01
N HIS A 238 -12.46 3.47 5.36
CA HIS A 238 -11.95 2.22 5.90
C HIS A 238 -11.32 1.30 4.84
N ALA A 239 -11.82 1.28 3.61
CA ALA A 239 -11.35 0.35 2.58
C ALA A 239 -9.84 0.47 2.28
N PRO A 240 -9.24 1.66 2.06
CA PRO A 240 -7.80 1.78 1.87
C PRO A 240 -7.00 1.40 3.13
N ALA A 241 -7.49 1.82 4.30
CA ALA A 241 -6.85 1.47 5.57
C ALA A 241 -6.83 -0.04 5.81
N PHE A 242 -7.91 -0.74 5.42
CA PHE A 242 -7.98 -2.19 5.47
C PHE A 242 -6.97 -2.82 4.49
N ALA A 243 -6.85 -2.30 3.26
CA ALA A 243 -5.87 -2.78 2.29
C ALA A 243 -4.43 -2.62 2.82
N GLY A 244 -4.11 -1.47 3.41
CA GLY A 244 -2.81 -1.24 4.06
C GLY A 244 -2.55 -2.20 5.23
N LYS A 245 -3.57 -2.44 6.07
CA LYS A 245 -3.50 -3.43 7.16
C LYS A 245 -3.22 -4.83 6.62
N MET A 246 -3.94 -5.26 5.57
CA MET A 246 -3.74 -6.57 4.95
C MET A 246 -2.35 -6.72 4.32
N ALA A 247 -1.79 -5.65 3.76
CA ALA A 247 -0.43 -5.67 3.22
C ALA A 247 0.62 -5.90 4.34
N VAL A 248 0.48 -5.26 5.49
CA VAL A 248 1.36 -5.50 6.66
C VAL A 248 1.27 -6.96 7.10
N GLU A 249 0.06 -7.50 7.24
CA GLU A 249 -0.15 -8.90 7.62
C GLU A 249 0.35 -9.89 6.56
N ALA A 250 0.24 -9.55 5.26
CA ALA A 250 0.75 -10.38 4.18
C ALA A 250 2.28 -10.48 4.20
N ILE A 251 2.96 -9.36 4.48
CA ILE A 251 4.42 -9.34 4.66
C ILE A 251 4.83 -10.21 5.86
N ASP A 252 4.16 -10.09 7.01
CA ASP A 252 4.48 -10.91 8.20
C ASP A 252 4.31 -12.40 7.89
N ARG A 253 3.21 -12.80 7.24
CA ARG A 253 3.01 -14.20 6.85
C ARG A 253 4.05 -14.69 5.85
N ALA A 254 4.38 -13.89 4.83
CA ALA A 254 5.38 -14.25 3.83
C ALA A 254 6.79 -14.39 4.44
N MET A 255 7.16 -13.54 5.40
CA MET A 255 8.41 -13.66 6.16
C MET A 255 8.46 -14.94 7.00
N ARG A 256 7.33 -15.50 7.38
CA ARG A 256 7.23 -16.80 8.08
C ARG A 256 7.21 -18.00 7.12
N GLY A 257 7.30 -17.76 5.80
CA GLY A 257 7.32 -18.80 4.77
C GLY A 257 5.95 -19.19 4.21
N GLU A 258 4.87 -18.44 4.57
CA GLU A 258 3.56 -18.71 4.00
C GLU A 258 3.47 -18.25 2.54
N THR A 259 2.80 -19.04 1.73
CA THR A 259 2.69 -18.84 0.28
C THR A 259 1.36 -18.20 -0.13
N SER A 260 1.29 -17.69 -1.36
CA SER A 260 0.11 -17.08 -1.95
C SER A 260 -0.50 -17.93 -3.06
N PRO A 261 -1.78 -17.71 -3.43
CA PRO A 261 -2.31 -18.21 -4.70
C PRO A 261 -1.46 -17.73 -5.89
N THR A 262 -1.10 -18.64 -6.79
CA THR A 262 -0.20 -18.31 -7.92
C THR A 262 -0.53 -19.18 -9.15
N PRO A 263 -0.58 -18.61 -10.38
CA PRO A 263 -0.43 -17.18 -10.72
C PRO A 263 -1.67 -16.35 -10.34
N ILE A 264 -1.49 -15.29 -9.53
CA ILE A 264 -2.65 -14.53 -9.00
C ILE A 264 -3.32 -13.65 -10.05
N TYR A 265 -2.54 -13.03 -10.96
CA TYR A 265 -3.06 -12.22 -12.05
C TYR A 265 -3.44 -13.08 -13.27
N GLU A 266 -2.53 -13.94 -13.71
CA GLU A 266 -2.56 -14.64 -15.01
C GLU A 266 -3.23 -16.01 -14.98
N GLY A 267 -3.54 -16.55 -13.80
CA GLY A 267 -4.18 -17.85 -13.68
C GLY A 267 -5.55 -17.91 -14.35
N GLU A 268 -5.97 -19.10 -14.80
CA GLU A 268 -7.29 -19.31 -15.40
C GLU A 268 -8.44 -19.02 -14.43
N ASP A 269 -8.17 -19.09 -13.11
CA ASP A 269 -9.06 -18.66 -12.03
C ASP A 269 -8.53 -17.37 -11.34
N GLY A 270 -7.62 -16.67 -12.00
CA GLY A 270 -6.97 -15.45 -11.49
C GLY A 270 -7.78 -14.18 -11.76
N VAL A 271 -7.18 -13.06 -11.34
CA VAL A 271 -7.81 -11.72 -11.36
C VAL A 271 -8.19 -11.30 -12.79
N ILE A 272 -7.32 -11.52 -13.79
CA ILE A 272 -7.59 -11.09 -15.16
C ILE A 272 -8.78 -11.88 -15.75
N ALA A 273 -8.78 -13.19 -15.53
CA ALA A 273 -9.79 -14.07 -16.12
C ALA A 273 -11.21 -13.83 -15.58
N TRP A 274 -11.34 -13.54 -14.28
CA TRP A 274 -12.65 -13.52 -13.61
C TRP A 274 -13.11 -12.14 -13.18
N LEU A 275 -12.21 -11.21 -12.97
CA LEU A 275 -12.54 -9.92 -12.39
C LEU A 275 -12.29 -8.75 -13.35
N LEU A 276 -11.54 -8.99 -14.46
CA LEU A 276 -11.28 -7.99 -15.49
C LEU A 276 -11.92 -8.38 -16.83
N ASP A 277 -11.21 -8.26 -17.95
CA ASP A 277 -11.78 -8.46 -19.29
C ASP A 277 -11.92 -9.93 -19.73
N GLY A 278 -11.67 -10.86 -18.81
CA GLY A 278 -11.91 -12.29 -19.07
C GLY A 278 -10.69 -13.05 -19.60
N PRO A 279 -10.88 -14.35 -19.92
CA PRO A 279 -9.75 -15.26 -20.20
C PRO A 279 -8.99 -14.99 -21.50
N SER A 280 -9.48 -14.12 -22.38
CA SER A 280 -8.77 -13.69 -23.61
C SER A 280 -8.08 -12.33 -23.46
N ALA A 281 -8.16 -11.71 -22.30
CA ALA A 281 -7.62 -10.38 -22.06
C ALA A 281 -6.10 -10.38 -21.91
N SER A 282 -5.51 -9.24 -22.26
CA SER A 282 -4.11 -8.92 -21.95
C SER A 282 -3.96 -7.46 -21.58
N TYR A 283 -2.96 -7.16 -20.76
CA TYR A 283 -2.62 -5.81 -20.29
C TYR A 283 -1.14 -5.54 -20.51
N ASP A 284 -0.82 -4.33 -20.94
CA ASP A 284 0.55 -3.86 -21.11
C ASP A 284 0.95 -3.05 -19.87
N VAL A 285 1.68 -3.68 -18.95
CA VAL A 285 2.08 -3.07 -17.68
C VAL A 285 3.48 -2.49 -17.81
N PRO A 286 3.64 -1.15 -17.73
CA PRO A 286 4.95 -0.51 -17.70
C PRO A 286 5.60 -0.69 -16.32
N LEU A 287 6.85 -1.16 -16.27
CA LEU A 287 7.61 -1.26 -15.02
C LEU A 287 9.05 -0.79 -15.23
N PRO A 288 9.70 -0.21 -14.20
CA PRO A 288 11.12 0.10 -14.25
C PRO A 288 11.97 -1.13 -14.54
N VAL A 289 13.05 -0.97 -15.33
CA VAL A 289 14.07 -1.99 -15.47
C VAL A 289 15.05 -1.96 -14.29
N ALA A 290 15.80 -3.02 -14.08
CA ALA A 290 16.79 -3.09 -13.01
C ALA A 290 17.75 -1.87 -13.05
N GLY A 291 17.92 -1.19 -11.93
CA GLY A 291 18.72 0.03 -11.79
C GLY A 291 18.05 1.31 -12.29
N GLU A 292 16.83 1.26 -12.80
CA GLU A 292 16.09 2.45 -13.19
C GLU A 292 15.44 3.12 -11.97
N ALA A 293 15.53 4.44 -11.88
CA ALA A 293 14.99 5.21 -10.76
C ALA A 293 13.45 5.12 -10.72
N LYS A 294 12.91 4.95 -9.52
CA LYS A 294 11.47 4.93 -9.23
C LYS A 294 10.98 6.37 -9.06
N ARG A 295 10.34 6.92 -10.08
CA ARG A 295 9.98 8.34 -10.15
C ARG A 295 8.48 8.63 -10.26
N ALA A 296 7.62 7.59 -10.28
CA ALA A 296 6.19 7.76 -10.53
C ALA A 296 5.48 8.65 -9.47
N ILE A 297 6.04 8.79 -8.26
CA ILE A 297 5.51 9.74 -7.26
C ILE A 297 5.44 11.18 -7.78
N LEU A 298 6.31 11.57 -8.73
CA LEU A 298 6.34 12.90 -9.33
C LEU A 298 5.12 13.16 -10.22
N ASP A 299 4.44 12.11 -10.69
CA ASP A 299 3.19 12.19 -11.47
C ASP A 299 1.95 12.41 -10.57
N SER A 300 2.09 12.29 -9.24
CA SER A 300 1.00 12.53 -8.29
C SER A 300 0.87 14.00 -7.93
N TYR A 301 -0.33 14.42 -7.51
CA TYR A 301 -0.57 15.80 -7.10
C TYR A 301 -1.52 15.87 -5.91
N THR A 302 -1.42 16.94 -5.12
CA THR A 302 -2.30 17.24 -4.00
C THR A 302 -3.55 17.97 -4.47
N LYS A 303 -4.64 17.84 -3.72
CA LYS A 303 -5.87 18.58 -3.95
C LYS A 303 -5.79 19.94 -3.26
N GLU A 304 -6.42 20.96 -3.86
CA GLU A 304 -6.57 22.27 -3.25
C GLU A 304 -7.75 22.31 -2.27
N HIS A 305 -8.83 21.62 -2.59
CA HIS A 305 -10.06 21.56 -1.79
C HIS A 305 -10.33 20.15 -1.26
N SER A 306 -10.90 20.08 -0.04
CA SER A 306 -11.35 18.81 0.56
C SER A 306 -12.63 18.32 -0.12
N ALA A 307 -12.52 17.92 -1.37
CA ALA A 307 -13.59 17.45 -2.23
C ALA A 307 -13.11 16.34 -3.17
N GLU A 308 -14.08 15.68 -3.79
CA GLU A 308 -13.79 14.74 -4.88
C GLU A 308 -13.05 15.47 -6.03
N TYR A 309 -12.16 14.74 -6.73
CA TYR A 309 -11.27 15.36 -7.72
C TYR A 309 -11.99 16.17 -8.79
N GLN A 310 -13.08 15.63 -9.35
CA GLN A 310 -13.85 16.31 -10.39
C GLN A 310 -14.55 17.58 -9.89
N ALA A 311 -14.71 17.73 -8.58
CA ALA A 311 -15.30 18.91 -7.96
C ALA A 311 -14.31 20.06 -7.76
N GLN A 312 -12.99 19.84 -7.88
CA GLN A 312 -11.98 20.88 -7.64
C GLN A 312 -12.25 22.12 -8.50
N ALA A 313 -12.34 21.94 -9.82
CA ALA A 313 -12.59 23.04 -10.75
C ALA A 313 -13.98 23.73 -10.57
N TRP A 314 -14.97 23.03 -10.03
CA TRP A 314 -16.29 23.62 -9.73
C TRP A 314 -16.26 24.53 -8.50
N ILE A 315 -15.34 24.27 -7.57
CA ILE A 315 -15.18 25.09 -6.36
C ILE A 315 -14.46 26.40 -6.70
N ASP A 316 -13.58 26.39 -7.70
CA ASP A 316 -12.83 27.55 -8.17
C ASP A 316 -13.65 28.51 -9.05
N LEU A 317 -14.82 28.08 -9.55
CA LEU A 317 -15.72 28.88 -10.38
C LEU A 317 -16.70 29.72 -9.56
#